data_0575d7c7c70a51b75888e50cc48daad4
#
_entry.id   0575d7c7c70a51b75888e50cc48daad4
#
_cell.length_a   1.000
_cell.length_b   1.000
_cell.length_c   1.000
_cell.angle_alpha   90.00
_cell.angle_beta   90.00
_cell.angle_gamma   90.00
#
_symmetry.space_group_name_H-M   'P 1'
#
loop_
_entity.id
_entity.type
_entity.pdbx_description
1 polymer ?
#
loop_
_entity_poly.entity_id
_entity_poly.type
_entity_poly.pdbx_seq_one_letter_code
_entity_poly.pdbx_strand_id
1 'polypeptide(L)'
;MAAFLRKGKRSASLFADGGFYLGCGSIRYQLHKMPYKKGQIMNIDVRTPMARAVERLNTFRPAMLGGYPSALELLAEEQEAGRLHIAPAVVMTGGELLRPEVRERLGAAFGGYVQTNYSCTEGGTVAHECRNRHFHINDEWIIVEPVDSAGRAVPDGVQSDKLLLTNLASFAQPIIRYEVTDRVILHREPCGCGCTAPWLELEGRTDDTLTFSGGIRAAPLGLYALLKEIPGVRRFQLVQRERDVLELRLLAEDRAAAFEMARRELGAYLKSLGADVRIVLGEDLPRTHPESGKFRHIVSLGQGRGPAAQKL
;
A
#
# COMPACT_ATOMS: atom_id res chain seq x y z
N MET A 1 22.04 6.83 5.38
CA MET A 1 22.61 8.01 4.69
C MET A 1 23.97 7.73 4.05
N ALA A 2 25.01 7.32 4.80
CA ALA A 2 26.35 7.06 4.25
C ALA A 2 26.39 6.04 3.09
N ALA A 3 25.65 4.95 3.17
CA ALA A 3 25.55 3.94 2.10
C ALA A 3 24.91 4.50 0.82
N PHE A 4 23.88 5.33 0.94
CA PHE A 4 23.25 6.01 -0.20
C PHE A 4 24.23 6.97 -0.89
N LEU A 5 24.99 7.74 -0.10
CA LEU A 5 25.98 8.66 -0.63
C LEU A 5 27.11 7.95 -1.40
N ARG A 6 27.57 6.80 -0.88
CA ARG A 6 28.62 5.98 -1.53
C ARG A 6 28.15 5.32 -2.83
N LYS A 7 26.87 4.96 -2.95
CA LYS A 7 26.28 4.31 -4.13
C LYS A 7 25.83 5.29 -5.22
N GLY A 8 26.30 6.54 -5.23
CA GLY A 8 26.12 7.48 -6.34
C GLY A 8 24.85 8.32 -6.29
N LYS A 9 24.10 8.33 -5.18
CA LYS A 9 22.96 9.24 -4.91
C LYS A 9 21.79 9.14 -5.92
N ARG A 10 21.74 8.12 -6.78
CA ARG A 10 20.66 7.93 -7.74
C ARG A 10 19.46 7.32 -7.06
N SER A 11 18.28 7.86 -7.35
CA SER A 11 17.01 7.32 -6.88
C SER A 11 16.11 6.98 -8.06
N ALA A 12 15.58 5.77 -8.05
CA ALA A 12 14.56 5.32 -8.98
C ALA A 12 13.29 4.98 -8.22
N SER A 13 12.15 5.18 -8.87
CA SER A 13 10.86 4.81 -8.29
C SER A 13 9.92 4.22 -9.32
N LEU A 14 9.01 3.36 -8.84
CA LEU A 14 7.91 2.78 -9.58
C LEU A 14 6.60 3.27 -8.98
N PHE A 15 6.11 4.39 -9.50
CA PHE A 15 4.80 4.96 -9.17
C PHE A 15 4.02 5.25 -10.44
N ALA A 16 2.69 5.30 -10.34
CA ALA A 16 1.86 5.72 -11.44
C ALA A 16 2.25 7.14 -11.89
N ASP A 17 2.49 7.32 -13.18
CA ASP A 17 2.73 8.63 -13.78
C ASP A 17 1.41 9.25 -14.26
N GLY A 18 1.32 10.58 -14.19
CA GLY A 18 0.09 11.33 -14.50
C GLY A 18 -0.84 11.50 -13.29
N GLY A 19 -1.92 12.24 -13.47
CA GLY A 19 -2.90 12.52 -12.43
C GLY A 19 -2.33 13.27 -11.22
N PHE A 20 -3.04 13.16 -10.09
CA PHE A 20 -2.70 13.82 -8.82
C PHE A 20 -2.07 12.83 -7.81
N TYR A 21 -1.29 11.86 -8.29
CA TYR A 21 -0.64 10.90 -7.41
C TYR A 21 0.58 11.51 -6.71
N LEU A 22 0.64 11.40 -5.39
CA LEU A 22 1.69 11.99 -4.56
C LEU A 22 3.10 11.57 -4.99
N GLY A 23 3.32 10.29 -5.31
CA GLY A 23 4.64 9.78 -5.70
C GLY A 23 5.20 10.50 -6.93
N CYS A 24 4.43 10.57 -8.00
CA CYS A 24 4.81 11.27 -9.24
C CYS A 24 4.89 12.80 -9.01
N GLY A 25 3.92 13.38 -8.30
CA GLY A 25 3.89 14.80 -7.98
C GLY A 25 5.13 15.24 -7.21
N SER A 26 5.54 14.48 -6.19
CA SER A 26 6.74 14.76 -5.41
C SER A 26 8.02 14.73 -6.25
N ILE A 27 8.13 13.76 -7.17
CA ILE A 27 9.28 13.66 -8.08
C ILE A 27 9.34 14.86 -9.04
N ARG A 28 8.22 15.23 -9.64
CA ARG A 28 8.12 16.39 -10.52
C ARG A 28 8.48 17.69 -9.80
N TYR A 29 7.96 17.85 -8.57
CA TYR A 29 8.30 18.99 -7.73
C TYR A 29 9.80 19.04 -7.41
N GLN A 30 10.42 17.92 -7.02
CA GLN A 30 11.84 17.85 -6.75
C GLN A 30 12.68 18.21 -7.98
N LEU A 31 12.34 17.70 -9.17
CA LEU A 31 13.02 18.01 -10.42
C LEU A 31 12.84 19.48 -10.84
N HIS A 32 11.68 20.07 -10.55
CA HIS A 32 11.45 21.50 -10.78
C HIS A 32 12.31 22.37 -9.87
N LYS A 33 12.37 22.05 -8.56
CA LYS A 33 13.18 22.81 -7.57
C LYS A 33 14.68 22.55 -7.70
N MET A 34 15.08 21.38 -8.19
CA MET A 34 16.48 20.94 -8.27
C MET A 34 16.78 20.37 -9.67
N PRO A 35 16.76 21.21 -10.72
CA PRO A 35 16.93 20.74 -12.10
C PRO A 35 18.31 20.07 -12.35
N TYR A 36 19.32 20.41 -11.57
CA TYR A 36 20.64 19.76 -11.61
C TYR A 36 20.60 18.27 -11.19
N LYS A 37 19.53 17.80 -10.56
CA LYS A 37 19.34 16.38 -10.20
C LYS A 37 18.66 15.56 -11.29
N LYS A 38 18.34 16.12 -12.46
CA LYS A 38 17.59 15.44 -13.52
C LYS A 38 18.19 14.07 -13.91
N GLY A 39 19.52 13.94 -13.90
CA GLY A 39 20.21 12.65 -14.16
C GLY A 39 20.32 11.72 -12.95
N GLN A 40 19.86 12.13 -11.76
CA GLN A 40 19.96 11.36 -10.53
C GLN A 40 18.60 10.84 -10.03
N ILE A 41 17.50 11.30 -10.61
CA ILE A 41 16.15 10.93 -10.23
C ILE A 41 15.41 10.37 -11.45
N MET A 42 14.86 9.17 -11.32
CA MET A 42 14.10 8.51 -12.38
C MET A 42 12.77 8.00 -11.81
N ASN A 43 11.66 8.33 -12.47
CA ASN A 43 10.42 7.59 -12.27
C ASN A 43 10.17 6.64 -13.45
N ILE A 44 9.79 5.43 -13.16
CA ILE A 44 9.26 4.47 -14.10
C ILE A 44 7.77 4.35 -13.80
N ASP A 45 6.93 4.61 -14.78
CA ASP A 45 5.50 4.38 -14.61
C ASP A 45 5.27 2.90 -14.27
N VAL A 46 4.55 2.65 -13.19
CA VAL A 46 4.27 1.28 -12.71
C VAL A 46 3.57 0.41 -13.76
N ARG A 47 2.94 1.03 -14.79
CA ARG A 47 2.31 0.36 -15.93
C ARG A 47 3.31 0.00 -17.04
N THR A 48 4.58 0.40 -16.92
CA THR A 48 5.63 0.04 -17.88
C THR A 48 5.80 -1.48 -17.90
N PRO A 49 5.92 -2.13 -19.07
CA PRO A 49 6.22 -3.55 -19.14
C PRO A 49 7.47 -3.90 -18.33
N MET A 50 7.39 -4.99 -17.54
CA MET A 50 8.42 -5.35 -16.56
C MET A 50 9.82 -5.47 -17.20
N ALA A 51 9.94 -6.08 -18.38
CA ALA A 51 11.21 -6.20 -19.08
C ALA A 51 11.88 -4.84 -19.37
N ARG A 52 11.09 -3.82 -19.71
CA ARG A 52 11.60 -2.45 -19.90
C ARG A 52 11.99 -1.78 -18.60
N ALA A 53 11.24 -2.01 -17.52
CA ALA A 53 11.58 -1.49 -16.21
C ALA A 53 12.92 -2.08 -15.74
N VAL A 54 13.11 -3.38 -15.91
CA VAL A 54 14.37 -4.11 -15.60
C VAL A 54 15.54 -3.55 -16.39
N GLU A 55 15.43 -3.38 -17.72
CA GLU A 55 16.48 -2.80 -18.57
C GLU A 55 16.91 -1.40 -18.06
N ARG A 56 15.92 -0.53 -17.79
CA ARG A 56 16.19 0.82 -17.29
C ARG A 56 16.85 0.81 -15.93
N LEU A 57 16.41 -0.05 -15.02
CA LEU A 57 17.00 -0.17 -13.67
C LEU A 57 18.42 -0.74 -13.69
N ASN A 58 18.68 -1.74 -14.54
CA ASN A 58 20.01 -2.32 -14.72
C ASN A 58 21.03 -1.28 -15.24
N THR A 59 20.60 -0.38 -16.13
CA THR A 59 21.43 0.72 -16.64
C THR A 59 21.58 1.81 -15.57
N PHE A 60 20.51 2.17 -14.88
CA PHE A 60 20.50 3.29 -13.93
C PHE A 60 21.17 2.95 -12.60
N ARG A 61 21.07 1.72 -12.12
CA ARG A 61 21.65 1.22 -10.85
C ARG A 61 21.39 2.15 -9.67
N PRO A 62 20.13 2.26 -9.22
CA PRO A 62 19.76 3.20 -8.18
C PRO A 62 20.40 2.85 -6.83
N ALA A 63 20.77 3.88 -6.07
CA ALA A 63 21.17 3.75 -4.67
C ALA A 63 19.94 3.72 -3.72
N MET A 64 18.81 4.27 -4.17
CA MET A 64 17.51 4.19 -3.52
C MET A 64 16.46 3.75 -4.54
N LEU A 65 15.68 2.74 -4.17
CA LEU A 65 14.56 2.22 -4.95
C LEU A 65 13.26 2.51 -4.20
N GLY A 66 12.34 3.23 -4.83
CA GLY A 66 11.02 3.56 -4.27
C GLY A 66 9.89 2.91 -5.06
N GLY A 67 8.71 2.72 -4.44
CA GLY A 67 7.54 2.25 -5.18
C GLY A 67 6.42 1.68 -4.31
N TYR A 68 5.38 1.20 -4.98
CA TYR A 68 4.35 0.42 -4.32
C TYR A 68 4.92 -0.95 -3.90
N PRO A 69 4.63 -1.45 -2.69
CA PRO A 69 5.04 -2.78 -2.27
C PRO A 69 4.82 -3.87 -3.32
N SER A 70 3.63 -3.91 -3.93
CA SER A 70 3.29 -4.90 -4.96
C SER A 70 4.13 -4.78 -6.24
N ALA A 71 4.52 -3.58 -6.64
CA ALA A 71 5.38 -3.38 -7.80
C ALA A 71 6.83 -3.74 -7.51
N LEU A 72 7.31 -3.42 -6.30
CA LEU A 72 8.65 -3.79 -5.86
C LEU A 72 8.81 -5.30 -5.65
N GLU A 73 7.73 -5.99 -5.23
CA GLU A 73 7.70 -7.45 -5.13
C GLU A 73 7.92 -8.12 -6.51
N LEU A 74 7.30 -7.60 -7.57
CA LEU A 74 7.55 -8.08 -8.93
C LEU A 74 9.00 -7.83 -9.38
N LEU A 75 9.61 -6.70 -8.98
CA LEU A 75 11.02 -6.47 -9.22
C LEU A 75 11.93 -7.41 -8.42
N ALA A 76 11.53 -7.80 -7.21
CA ALA A 76 12.25 -8.80 -6.43
C ALA A 76 12.24 -10.17 -7.15
N GLU A 77 11.13 -10.57 -7.79
CA GLU A 77 11.06 -11.76 -8.63
C GLU A 77 12.06 -11.72 -9.81
N GLU A 78 12.19 -10.55 -10.44
CA GLU A 78 13.16 -10.35 -11.52
C GLU A 78 14.61 -10.42 -11.02
N GLN A 79 14.87 -9.91 -9.82
CA GLN A 79 16.18 -9.99 -9.16
C GLN A 79 16.53 -11.42 -8.78
N GLU A 80 15.59 -12.16 -8.18
CA GLU A 80 15.72 -13.57 -7.80
C GLU A 80 15.95 -14.47 -9.02
N ALA A 81 15.29 -14.14 -10.14
CA ALA A 81 15.47 -14.84 -11.41
C ALA A 81 16.76 -14.46 -12.17
N GLY A 82 17.59 -13.56 -11.62
CA GLY A 82 18.84 -13.12 -12.24
C GLY A 82 18.66 -12.26 -13.48
N ARG A 83 17.50 -11.63 -13.70
CA ARG A 83 17.27 -10.69 -14.79
C ARG A 83 17.49 -9.23 -14.37
N LEU A 84 17.22 -8.90 -13.11
CA LEU A 84 17.54 -7.61 -12.52
C LEU A 84 18.83 -7.73 -11.68
N HIS A 85 19.71 -6.73 -11.78
CA HIS A 85 21.03 -6.70 -11.11
C HIS A 85 21.25 -5.34 -10.44
N ILE A 86 20.48 -5.05 -9.39
CA ILE A 86 20.62 -3.82 -8.62
C ILE A 86 20.85 -4.13 -7.14
N ALA A 87 21.48 -3.20 -6.42
CA ALA A 87 21.72 -3.32 -4.98
C ALA A 87 21.51 -1.95 -4.32
N PRO A 88 20.26 -1.46 -4.22
CA PRO A 88 19.97 -0.19 -3.56
C PRO A 88 20.36 -0.28 -2.07
N ALA A 89 20.81 0.82 -1.49
CA ALA A 89 21.08 0.91 -0.05
C ALA A 89 19.77 1.03 0.75
N VAL A 90 18.74 1.62 0.13
CA VAL A 90 17.42 1.83 0.72
C VAL A 90 16.34 1.43 -0.27
N VAL A 91 15.38 0.66 0.20
CA VAL A 91 14.13 0.36 -0.49
C VAL A 91 13.01 1.06 0.26
N MET A 92 12.35 2.02 -0.37
CA MET A 92 11.28 2.82 0.24
C MET A 92 9.94 2.46 -0.37
N THR A 93 9.02 2.04 0.46
CA THR A 93 7.66 1.70 0.02
C THR A 93 6.64 2.74 0.47
N GLY A 94 5.52 2.81 -0.21
CA GLY A 94 4.41 3.68 0.17
C GLY A 94 3.19 3.49 -0.74
N GLY A 95 2.04 4.02 -0.31
CA GLY A 95 0.80 3.98 -1.07
C GLY A 95 0.02 2.67 -1.02
N GLU A 96 0.60 1.62 -0.48
CA GLU A 96 0.00 0.33 -0.16
C GLU A 96 0.54 -0.15 1.18
N LEU A 97 -0.16 -1.07 1.85
CA LEU A 97 0.32 -1.68 3.08
C LEU A 97 1.53 -2.57 2.79
N LEU A 98 2.64 -2.31 3.47
CA LEU A 98 3.82 -3.18 3.42
C LEU A 98 3.67 -4.31 4.44
N ARG A 99 3.47 -5.52 3.96
CA ARG A 99 3.35 -6.71 4.79
C ARG A 99 4.72 -7.23 5.24
N PRO A 100 4.79 -7.92 6.39
CA PRO A 100 6.04 -8.46 6.91
C PRO A 100 6.77 -9.35 5.91
N GLU A 101 6.08 -10.29 5.26
CA GLU A 101 6.65 -11.21 4.29
C GLU A 101 7.21 -10.51 3.03
N VAL A 102 6.50 -9.46 2.55
CA VAL A 102 6.97 -8.65 1.42
C VAL A 102 8.22 -7.87 1.82
N ARG A 103 8.24 -7.31 3.03
CA ARG A 103 9.41 -6.62 3.58
C ARG A 103 10.64 -7.51 3.62
N GLU A 104 10.48 -8.72 4.16
CA GLU A 104 11.56 -9.70 4.24
C GLU A 104 12.09 -10.09 2.86
N ARG A 105 11.19 -10.35 1.92
CA ARG A 105 11.54 -10.65 0.54
C ARG A 105 12.30 -9.50 -0.13
N LEU A 106 11.80 -8.26 0.00
CA LEU A 106 12.49 -7.09 -0.55
C LEU A 106 13.88 -6.90 0.07
N GLY A 107 14.02 -7.13 1.37
CA GLY A 107 15.30 -7.09 2.08
C GLY A 107 16.27 -8.15 1.57
N ALA A 108 15.82 -9.38 1.41
CA ALA A 108 16.62 -10.49 0.88
C ALA A 108 17.03 -10.27 -0.59
N ALA A 109 16.10 -9.89 -1.45
CA ALA A 109 16.36 -9.70 -2.87
C ALA A 109 17.31 -8.54 -3.17
N PHE A 110 17.17 -7.42 -2.48
CA PHE A 110 17.94 -6.19 -2.79
C PHE A 110 19.10 -5.90 -1.82
N GLY A 111 19.15 -6.56 -0.66
CA GLY A 111 20.18 -6.34 0.36
C GLY A 111 20.17 -4.94 1.00
N GLY A 112 19.10 -4.16 0.78
CA GLY A 112 18.94 -2.79 1.27
C GLY A 112 18.06 -2.69 2.52
N TYR A 113 18.15 -1.56 3.21
CA TYR A 113 17.22 -1.27 4.31
C TYR A 113 15.83 -0.98 3.76
N VAL A 114 14.84 -1.76 4.15
CA VAL A 114 13.45 -1.59 3.71
C VAL A 114 12.70 -0.73 4.72
N GLN A 115 12.15 0.39 4.24
CA GLN A 115 11.40 1.37 4.99
C GLN A 115 10.07 1.66 4.29
N THR A 116 9.04 2.01 5.06
CA THR A 116 7.77 2.47 4.52
C THR A 116 7.37 3.81 5.11
N ASN A 117 6.54 4.56 4.37
CA ASN A 117 5.94 5.80 4.84
C ASN A 117 4.42 5.72 4.72
N TYR A 118 3.74 6.28 5.70
CA TYR A 118 2.32 6.56 5.60
C TYR A 118 2.11 7.92 4.92
N SER A 119 1.40 7.92 3.80
CA SER A 119 1.24 9.11 2.97
C SER A 119 -0.10 9.11 2.25
N CYS A 120 -0.68 10.28 2.09
CA CYS A 120 -1.85 10.52 1.23
C CYS A 120 -1.64 11.79 0.39
N THR A 121 -2.43 11.97 -0.65
CA THR A 121 -2.28 13.13 -1.55
C THR A 121 -2.49 14.45 -0.83
N GLU A 122 -3.45 14.50 0.08
CA GLU A 122 -3.88 15.69 0.84
C GLU A 122 -2.88 16.05 1.94
N GLY A 123 -2.29 15.05 2.58
CA GLY A 123 -1.34 15.23 3.70
C GLY A 123 0.13 15.26 3.28
N GLY A 124 0.45 14.75 2.10
CA GLY A 124 1.83 14.43 1.78
C GLY A 124 2.32 13.24 2.60
N THR A 125 3.53 13.28 3.14
CA THR A 125 4.02 12.27 4.08
C THR A 125 3.45 12.59 5.47
N VAL A 126 2.47 11.82 5.90
CA VAL A 126 1.79 11.97 7.19
C VAL A 126 2.68 11.45 8.32
N ALA A 127 3.27 10.28 8.12
CA ALA A 127 4.17 9.67 9.10
C ALA A 127 5.25 8.81 8.43
N HIS A 128 6.39 8.70 9.11
CA HIS A 128 7.52 7.90 8.65
C HIS A 128 7.84 6.79 9.65
N GLU A 129 8.20 5.64 9.14
CA GLU A 129 8.54 4.49 9.95
C GLU A 129 9.91 4.66 10.60
N CYS A 130 10.00 4.45 11.91
CA CYS A 130 11.27 4.41 12.64
C CYS A 130 11.89 3.00 12.66
N ARG A 131 13.06 2.86 13.30
CA ARG A 131 13.75 1.56 13.45
C ARG A 131 12.94 0.52 14.26
N ASN A 132 12.03 0.98 15.12
CA ASN A 132 11.13 0.12 15.91
C ASN A 132 9.84 -0.23 15.16
N ARG A 133 9.72 0.16 13.88
CA ARG A 133 8.56 -0.08 13.01
C ARG A 133 7.30 0.69 13.38
N HIS A 134 7.42 1.74 14.18
CA HIS A 134 6.33 2.67 14.49
C HIS A 134 6.35 3.84 13.52
N PHE A 135 5.16 4.32 13.15
CA PHE A 135 4.97 5.45 12.24
C PHE A 135 4.90 6.76 13.03
N HIS A 136 6.03 7.46 13.18
CA HIS A 136 6.05 8.78 13.80
C HIS A 136 5.42 9.83 12.91
N ILE A 137 4.46 10.56 13.46
CA ILE A 137 3.75 11.62 12.78
C ILE A 137 4.72 12.77 12.47
N ASN A 138 4.59 13.36 11.30
CA ASN A 138 5.29 14.58 10.93
C ASN A 138 4.57 15.79 11.54
N ASP A 139 4.55 15.87 12.87
CA ASP A 139 3.70 16.76 13.67
C ASP A 139 4.06 18.25 13.58
N GLU A 140 5.20 18.58 12.96
CA GLU A 140 5.53 19.96 12.58
C GLU A 140 4.63 20.49 11.44
N TRP A 141 4.07 19.58 10.61
CA TRP A 141 3.31 19.93 9.41
C TRP A 141 1.90 19.35 9.37
N ILE A 142 1.65 18.29 10.14
CA ILE A 142 0.42 17.51 10.07
C ILE A 142 -0.19 17.40 11.46
N ILE A 143 -1.48 17.73 11.57
CA ILE A 143 -2.29 17.39 12.72
C ILE A 143 -3.12 16.17 12.36
N VAL A 144 -3.09 15.17 13.23
CA VAL A 144 -3.82 13.90 13.10
C VAL A 144 -4.79 13.80 14.25
N GLU A 145 -6.08 13.64 13.93
CA GLU A 145 -7.18 13.50 14.91
C GLU A 145 -7.91 12.17 14.65
N PRO A 146 -7.59 11.09 15.39
CA PRO A 146 -8.34 9.84 15.31
C PRO A 146 -9.75 10.03 15.85
N VAL A 147 -10.76 9.56 15.10
CA VAL A 147 -12.17 9.75 15.48
C VAL A 147 -13.00 8.48 15.27
N ASP A 148 -14.12 8.38 15.99
CA ASP A 148 -15.14 7.35 15.80
C ASP A 148 -15.99 7.62 14.55
N SER A 149 -16.94 6.74 14.25
CA SER A 149 -17.85 6.86 13.10
C SER A 149 -18.70 8.14 13.14
N ALA A 150 -18.95 8.69 14.32
CA ALA A 150 -19.70 9.94 14.53
C ALA A 150 -18.80 11.19 14.47
N GLY A 151 -17.48 11.04 14.25
CA GLY A 151 -16.52 12.15 14.20
C GLY A 151 -16.07 12.67 15.57
N ARG A 152 -16.31 11.93 16.64
CA ARG A 152 -15.84 12.27 18.00
C ARG A 152 -14.44 11.70 18.21
N ALA A 153 -13.58 12.45 18.90
CA ALA A 153 -12.22 12.01 19.19
C ALA A 153 -12.21 10.69 19.99
N VAL A 154 -11.32 9.78 19.64
CA VAL A 154 -11.04 8.56 20.40
C VAL A 154 -9.82 8.77 21.29
N PRO A 155 -9.73 8.13 22.47
CA PRO A 155 -8.55 8.20 23.34
C PRO A 155 -7.31 7.60 22.66
N ASP A 156 -6.13 8.02 23.13
CA ASP A 156 -4.86 7.39 22.75
C ASP A 156 -4.87 5.88 23.12
N GLY A 157 -4.26 5.06 22.29
CA GLY A 157 -4.27 3.59 22.44
C GLY A 157 -5.57 2.92 21.98
N VAL A 158 -6.58 3.68 21.55
CA VAL A 158 -7.86 3.15 21.07
C VAL A 158 -7.93 3.27 19.55
N GLN A 159 -8.41 2.20 18.91
CA GLN A 159 -8.58 2.16 17.46
C GLN A 159 -9.65 3.15 16.99
N SER A 160 -9.33 3.96 15.99
CA SER A 160 -10.26 4.85 15.33
C SER A 160 -11.09 4.16 14.24
N ASP A 161 -12.22 4.75 13.88
CA ASP A 161 -12.96 4.36 12.67
C ASP A 161 -12.45 5.10 11.44
N LYS A 162 -11.93 6.30 11.63
CA LYS A 162 -11.36 7.17 10.59
C LYS A 162 -10.43 8.22 11.20
N LEU A 163 -9.78 8.97 10.34
CA LEU A 163 -8.80 9.98 10.70
C LEU A 163 -9.21 11.31 10.09
N LEU A 164 -9.15 12.40 10.89
CA LEU A 164 -9.20 13.76 10.37
C LEU A 164 -7.78 14.31 10.29
N LEU A 165 -7.44 14.87 9.14
CA LEU A 165 -6.09 15.32 8.83
C LEU A 165 -6.10 16.81 8.50
N THR A 166 -5.23 17.60 9.18
CA THR A 166 -4.97 18.98 8.85
C THR A 166 -3.54 19.14 8.37
N ASN A 167 -3.34 19.75 7.19
CA ASN A 167 -2.04 20.01 6.62
C ASN A 167 -1.66 21.48 6.78
N LEU A 168 -0.73 21.77 7.67
CA LEU A 168 -0.29 23.14 8.01
C LEU A 168 0.59 23.77 6.91
N ALA A 169 1.11 22.97 5.97
CA ALA A 169 1.96 23.44 4.87
C ALA A 169 1.19 23.69 3.56
N SER A 170 -0.11 23.42 3.52
CA SER A 170 -0.94 23.55 2.32
C SER A 170 -1.59 24.92 2.23
N PHE A 171 -0.82 25.96 1.86
CA PHE A 171 -1.31 27.34 1.83
C PHE A 171 -2.18 27.67 0.61
N ALA A 172 -1.94 27.03 -0.54
CA ALA A 172 -2.68 27.31 -1.76
C ALA A 172 -4.09 26.71 -1.73
N GLN A 173 -4.23 25.55 -1.09
CA GLN A 173 -5.50 24.87 -0.85
C GLN A 173 -5.49 24.35 0.57
N PRO A 174 -6.04 25.09 1.55
CA PRO A 174 -6.06 24.65 2.94
C PRO A 174 -6.76 23.29 3.08
N ILE A 175 -6.10 22.36 3.73
CA ILE A 175 -6.62 21.04 4.09
C ILE A 175 -6.81 21.05 5.60
N ILE A 176 -8.04 21.18 6.04
CA ILE A 176 -8.38 21.31 7.46
C ILE A 176 -9.41 20.25 7.81
N ARG A 177 -9.07 19.35 8.75
CA ARG A 177 -9.91 18.25 9.23
C ARG A 177 -10.49 17.41 8.08
N TYR A 178 -9.66 17.17 7.06
CA TYR A 178 -10.01 16.34 5.92
C TYR A 178 -10.17 14.89 6.36
N GLU A 179 -11.31 14.29 6.04
CA GLU A 179 -11.63 12.93 6.44
C GLU A 179 -10.88 11.91 5.58
N VAL A 180 -10.08 11.08 6.24
CA VAL A 180 -9.38 9.93 5.66
C VAL A 180 -9.96 8.67 6.26
N THR A 181 -10.27 7.68 5.42
CA THR A 181 -10.91 6.42 5.83
C THR A 181 -9.93 5.41 6.46
N ASP A 182 -8.69 5.82 6.68
CA ASP A 182 -7.68 5.00 7.34
C ASP A 182 -7.98 4.87 8.84
N ARG A 183 -7.87 3.67 9.36
CA ARG A 183 -8.04 3.34 10.77
C ARG A 183 -6.67 3.28 11.42
N VAL A 184 -6.52 3.99 12.52
CA VAL A 184 -5.25 4.10 13.24
C VAL A 184 -5.45 3.94 14.75
N ILE A 185 -4.38 3.56 15.44
CA ILE A 185 -4.24 3.70 16.89
C ILE A 185 -3.15 4.76 17.10
N LEU A 186 -3.47 5.84 17.81
CA LEU A 186 -2.53 6.91 18.12
C LEU A 186 -1.89 6.66 19.48
N HIS A 187 -0.58 6.84 19.55
CA HIS A 187 0.23 6.68 20.75
C HIS A 187 1.05 7.95 21.00
N ARG A 188 1.07 8.42 22.26
CA ARG A 188 1.88 9.57 22.68
C ARG A 188 3.01 9.18 23.62
N GLU A 189 3.01 7.94 24.12
CA GLU A 189 4.12 7.40 24.88
C GLU A 189 5.36 7.20 24.00
N PRO A 190 6.58 7.34 24.56
CA PRO A 190 7.83 7.17 23.81
C PRO A 190 7.97 5.76 23.22
N CYS A 191 8.28 5.67 21.93
CA CYS A 191 8.51 4.37 21.27
C CYS A 191 9.93 3.80 21.49
N GLY A 192 10.80 4.51 22.20
CA GLY A 192 12.18 4.09 22.46
C GLY A 192 13.15 4.21 21.28
N CYS A 193 12.73 4.74 20.13
CA CYS A 193 13.62 4.94 18.98
C CYS A 193 14.45 6.23 19.05
N GLY A 194 14.14 7.13 19.99
CA GLY A 194 14.74 8.45 20.16
C GLY A 194 13.95 9.57 19.50
N CYS A 195 12.91 9.29 18.71
CA CYS A 195 11.98 10.29 18.23
C CYS A 195 10.92 10.57 19.31
N THR A 196 10.62 11.86 19.55
CA THR A 196 9.65 12.32 20.55
C THR A 196 8.27 12.60 19.98
N ALA A 197 8.15 12.64 18.65
CA ALA A 197 6.85 12.83 17.99
C ALA A 197 5.90 11.66 18.31
N PRO A 198 4.60 11.92 18.43
CA PRO A 198 3.59 10.86 18.53
C PRO A 198 3.73 9.86 17.38
N TRP A 199 3.28 8.63 17.61
CA TRP A 199 3.33 7.61 16.59
C TRP A 199 1.99 6.89 16.48
N LEU A 200 1.79 6.23 15.35
CA LEU A 200 0.54 5.52 15.07
C LEU A 200 0.81 4.11 14.51
N GLU A 201 -0.15 3.24 14.75
CA GLU A 201 -0.30 1.97 14.09
C GLU A 201 -1.37 2.09 13.00
N LEU A 202 -1.10 1.49 11.84
CA LEU A 202 -2.03 1.47 10.71
C LEU A 202 -2.81 0.17 10.71
N GLU A 203 -4.12 0.27 10.94
CA GLU A 203 -5.03 -0.88 11.03
C GLU A 203 -5.77 -1.19 9.70
N GLY A 204 -5.41 -0.48 8.63
CA GLY A 204 -6.04 -0.58 7.32
C GLY A 204 -7.12 0.48 7.10
N ARG A 205 -8.03 0.24 6.17
CA ARG A 205 -9.05 1.21 5.76
C ARG A 205 -10.45 0.70 6.06
N THR A 206 -11.33 1.59 6.48
CA THR A 206 -12.74 1.27 6.74
C THR A 206 -13.46 0.87 5.45
N ASP A 207 -13.12 1.51 4.32
CA ASP A 207 -13.70 1.24 3.00
C ASP A 207 -13.20 -0.07 2.35
N ASP A 208 -12.16 -0.70 2.88
CA ASP A 208 -11.69 -2.02 2.44
C ASP A 208 -12.46 -3.18 3.12
N THR A 209 -13.22 -2.90 4.18
CA THR A 209 -14.01 -3.91 4.90
C THR A 209 -15.16 -4.42 4.02
N LEU A 210 -15.24 -5.73 3.81
CA LEU A 210 -16.36 -6.33 3.11
C LEU A 210 -17.60 -6.32 4.01
N THR A 211 -18.72 -5.89 3.45
CA THR A 211 -20.01 -5.86 4.16
C THR A 211 -21.02 -6.74 3.43
N PHE A 212 -21.57 -7.71 4.14
CA PHE A 212 -22.54 -8.69 3.65
C PHE A 212 -23.97 -8.38 4.09
N SER A 213 -24.93 -9.15 3.61
CA SER A 213 -26.32 -9.06 4.07
C SER A 213 -26.41 -9.26 5.58
N GLY A 214 -27.42 -8.65 6.22
CA GLY A 214 -27.53 -8.65 7.68
C GLY A 214 -26.54 -7.73 8.41
N GLY A 215 -25.74 -6.91 7.67
CA GLY A 215 -24.76 -6.00 8.27
C GLY A 215 -23.48 -6.70 8.74
N ILE A 216 -23.28 -7.96 8.38
CA ILE A 216 -22.09 -8.74 8.74
C ILE A 216 -20.88 -8.14 8.05
N ARG A 217 -19.76 -8.01 8.78
CA ARG A 217 -18.53 -7.40 8.29
C ARG A 217 -17.37 -8.36 8.39
N ALA A 218 -16.53 -8.42 7.35
CA ALA A 218 -15.27 -9.15 7.36
C ALA A 218 -14.10 -8.22 7.08
N ALA A 219 -13.12 -8.25 7.97
CA ALA A 219 -11.90 -7.45 7.83
C ALA A 219 -11.02 -8.01 6.71
N PRO A 220 -10.43 -7.15 5.87
CA PRO A 220 -9.55 -7.56 4.77
C PRO A 220 -8.38 -8.42 5.21
N LEU A 221 -7.81 -8.12 6.36
CA LEU A 221 -6.64 -8.82 6.90
C LEU A 221 -6.92 -10.31 7.19
N GLY A 222 -8.11 -10.63 7.74
CA GLY A 222 -8.52 -12.01 7.98
C GLY A 222 -8.68 -12.80 6.68
N LEU A 223 -9.34 -12.21 5.68
CA LEU A 223 -9.51 -12.81 4.34
C LEU A 223 -8.16 -12.99 3.63
N TYR A 224 -7.28 -12.02 3.77
CA TYR A 224 -5.93 -12.10 3.22
C TYR A 224 -5.13 -13.22 3.86
N ALA A 225 -5.14 -13.32 5.19
CA ALA A 225 -4.40 -14.34 5.94
C ALA A 225 -4.78 -15.76 5.52
N LEU A 226 -6.08 -15.99 5.24
CA LEU A 226 -6.55 -17.28 4.73
C LEU A 226 -6.04 -17.59 3.31
N LEU A 227 -6.16 -16.61 2.42
CA LEU A 227 -5.87 -16.84 0.99
C LEU A 227 -4.36 -16.96 0.71
N LYS A 228 -3.51 -16.32 1.48
CA LYS A 228 -2.06 -16.42 1.32
C LYS A 228 -1.49 -17.80 1.69
N GLU A 229 -2.20 -18.54 2.54
CA GLU A 229 -1.77 -19.89 2.98
C GLU A 229 -2.23 -21.00 2.01
N ILE A 230 -2.97 -20.67 0.95
CA ILE A 230 -3.42 -21.67 -0.02
C ILE A 230 -2.23 -22.14 -0.87
N PRO A 231 -1.87 -23.44 -0.84
CA PRO A 231 -0.73 -23.95 -1.56
C PRO A 231 -0.80 -23.70 -3.07
N GLY A 232 0.34 -23.38 -3.68
CA GLY A 232 0.46 -23.13 -5.11
C GLY A 232 -0.11 -21.78 -5.58
N VAL A 233 -0.72 -20.97 -4.72
CA VAL A 233 -1.19 -19.63 -5.04
C VAL A 233 0.01 -18.67 -5.03
N ARG A 234 0.31 -18.07 -6.18
CA ARG A 234 1.34 -17.05 -6.33
C ARG A 234 0.79 -15.64 -6.11
N ARG A 235 -0.45 -15.41 -6.56
CA ARG A 235 -1.14 -14.12 -6.40
C ARG A 235 -2.64 -14.34 -6.40
N PHE A 236 -3.37 -13.56 -5.60
CA PHE A 236 -4.82 -13.60 -5.57
C PHE A 236 -5.42 -12.19 -5.47
N GLN A 237 -6.68 -12.08 -5.88
CA GLN A 237 -7.50 -10.91 -5.67
C GLN A 237 -8.93 -11.37 -5.39
N LEU A 238 -9.49 -10.97 -4.24
CA LEU A 238 -10.87 -11.23 -3.85
C LEU A 238 -11.70 -9.97 -4.09
N VAL A 239 -12.68 -10.04 -4.96
CA VAL A 239 -13.50 -8.91 -5.37
C VAL A 239 -14.95 -9.16 -4.96
N GLN A 240 -15.51 -8.28 -4.14
CA GLN A 240 -16.93 -8.30 -3.85
C GLN A 240 -17.71 -7.72 -5.02
N ARG A 241 -18.44 -8.57 -5.75
CA ARG A 241 -19.25 -8.20 -6.92
C ARG A 241 -20.62 -7.70 -6.55
N GLU A 242 -21.23 -8.39 -5.60
CA GLU A 242 -22.51 -8.11 -5.00
C GLU A 242 -22.38 -8.30 -3.49
N ARG A 243 -23.40 -7.95 -2.74
CA ARG A 243 -23.35 -7.99 -1.28
C ARG A 243 -22.91 -9.35 -0.74
N ASP A 244 -23.41 -10.43 -1.32
CA ASP A 244 -23.13 -11.81 -0.90
C ASP A 244 -22.47 -12.64 -2.02
N VAL A 245 -21.77 -11.98 -2.95
CA VAL A 245 -21.04 -12.63 -4.04
C VAL A 245 -19.59 -12.15 -4.09
N LEU A 246 -18.68 -13.08 -3.91
CA LEU A 246 -17.24 -12.87 -4.00
C LEU A 246 -16.67 -13.56 -5.25
N GLU A 247 -15.94 -12.82 -6.05
CA GLU A 247 -15.15 -13.34 -7.15
C GLU A 247 -13.69 -13.48 -6.70
N LEU A 248 -13.16 -14.70 -6.76
CA LEU A 248 -11.76 -14.97 -6.46
C LEU A 248 -10.96 -15.12 -7.75
N ARG A 249 -10.02 -14.23 -7.98
CA ARG A 249 -9.06 -14.27 -9.08
C ARG A 249 -7.76 -14.85 -8.56
N LEU A 250 -7.23 -15.84 -9.26
CA LEU A 250 -6.04 -16.58 -8.85
C LEU A 250 -5.00 -16.65 -9.97
N LEU A 251 -3.75 -16.40 -9.60
CA LEU A 251 -2.58 -16.85 -10.32
C LEU A 251 -1.96 -17.98 -9.48
N ALA A 252 -2.11 -19.22 -9.95
CA ALA A 252 -1.67 -20.43 -9.25
C ALA A 252 -1.18 -21.48 -10.25
N GLU A 253 -0.41 -22.45 -9.77
CA GLU A 253 0.09 -23.58 -10.58
C GLU A 253 -1.06 -24.49 -11.03
N ASP A 254 -1.91 -24.90 -10.10
CA ASP A 254 -3.21 -25.53 -10.36
C ASP A 254 -4.31 -24.62 -9.86
N ARG A 255 -4.88 -23.85 -10.79
CA ARG A 255 -5.89 -22.83 -10.47
C ARG A 255 -7.19 -23.43 -9.97
N ALA A 256 -7.58 -24.62 -10.47
CA ALA A 256 -8.81 -25.27 -10.08
C ALA A 256 -8.72 -25.86 -8.67
N ALA A 257 -7.64 -26.58 -8.37
CA ALA A 257 -7.41 -27.13 -7.04
C ALA A 257 -7.23 -26.01 -6.00
N ALA A 258 -6.48 -24.94 -6.31
CA ALA A 258 -6.31 -23.78 -5.44
C ALA A 258 -7.64 -23.08 -5.17
N PHE A 259 -8.51 -22.95 -6.19
CA PHE A 259 -9.82 -22.35 -6.01
C PHE A 259 -10.73 -23.18 -5.08
N GLU A 260 -10.80 -24.49 -5.25
CA GLU A 260 -11.65 -25.34 -4.40
C GLU A 260 -11.19 -25.30 -2.94
N MET A 261 -9.89 -25.28 -2.69
CA MET A 261 -9.34 -25.12 -1.34
C MET A 261 -9.69 -23.76 -0.76
N ALA A 262 -9.42 -22.68 -1.52
CA ALA A 262 -9.73 -21.31 -1.09
C ALA A 262 -11.23 -21.12 -0.84
N ARG A 263 -12.11 -21.64 -1.69
CA ARG A 263 -13.57 -21.58 -1.56
C ARG A 263 -14.02 -22.25 -0.26
N ARG A 264 -13.45 -23.40 0.08
CA ARG A 264 -13.75 -24.11 1.33
C ARG A 264 -13.35 -23.30 2.56
N GLU A 265 -12.10 -22.82 2.60
CA GLU A 265 -11.55 -22.07 3.75
C GLU A 265 -12.27 -20.72 3.94
N LEU A 266 -12.46 -19.95 2.84
CA LEU A 266 -13.23 -18.70 2.88
C LEU A 266 -14.69 -18.94 3.27
N GLY A 267 -15.35 -19.97 2.72
CA GLY A 267 -16.72 -20.30 3.04
C GLY A 267 -16.88 -20.65 4.52
N ALA A 268 -15.99 -21.46 5.09
CA ALA A 268 -16.00 -21.80 6.51
C ALA A 268 -15.81 -20.55 7.39
N TYR A 269 -14.84 -19.71 7.05
CA TYR A 269 -14.59 -18.47 7.78
C TYR A 269 -15.78 -17.50 7.72
N LEU A 270 -16.31 -17.21 6.53
CA LEU A 270 -17.44 -16.30 6.37
C LEU A 270 -18.70 -16.82 7.08
N LYS A 271 -18.94 -18.13 7.01
CA LYS A 271 -20.03 -18.77 7.73
C LYS A 271 -19.88 -18.66 9.25
N SER A 272 -18.65 -18.73 9.78
CA SER A 272 -18.38 -18.51 11.21
C SER A 272 -18.70 -17.09 11.68
N LEU A 273 -18.65 -16.12 10.76
CA LEU A 273 -19.09 -14.74 10.99
C LEU A 273 -20.60 -14.55 10.80
N GLY A 274 -21.32 -15.59 10.36
CA GLY A 274 -22.75 -15.55 10.07
C GLY A 274 -23.11 -15.12 8.65
N ALA A 275 -22.12 -14.99 7.74
CA ALA A 275 -22.36 -14.61 6.35
C ALA A 275 -22.51 -15.86 5.46
N ASP A 276 -23.59 -15.91 4.69
CA ASP A 276 -23.79 -16.91 3.63
C ASP A 276 -23.43 -16.29 2.28
N VAL A 277 -22.30 -16.71 1.72
CA VAL A 277 -21.66 -16.02 0.59
C VAL A 277 -21.37 -17.01 -0.54
N ARG A 278 -21.75 -16.64 -1.74
CA ARG A 278 -21.38 -17.35 -2.96
C ARG A 278 -19.99 -16.92 -3.41
N ILE A 279 -19.05 -17.87 -3.50
CA ILE A 279 -17.68 -17.64 -3.97
C ILE A 279 -17.56 -18.26 -5.36
N VAL A 280 -17.12 -17.46 -6.33
CA VAL A 280 -16.96 -17.88 -7.73
C VAL A 280 -15.52 -17.66 -8.19
N LEU A 281 -15.02 -18.53 -9.07
CA LEU A 281 -13.74 -18.35 -9.72
C LEU A 281 -13.88 -17.27 -10.80
N GLY A 282 -13.07 -16.20 -10.70
CA GLY A 282 -13.03 -15.15 -11.70
C GLY A 282 -12.34 -15.63 -12.97
N GLU A 283 -12.78 -15.20 -14.14
CA GLU A 283 -12.11 -15.50 -15.42
C GLU A 283 -10.77 -14.75 -15.53
N ASP A 284 -10.75 -13.50 -15.04
CA ASP A 284 -9.57 -12.63 -15.03
C ASP A 284 -8.50 -13.12 -14.06
N LEU A 285 -7.25 -12.79 -14.36
CA LEU A 285 -6.14 -12.84 -13.41
C LEU A 285 -6.19 -11.65 -12.43
N PRO A 286 -5.52 -11.76 -11.26
CA PRO A 286 -5.33 -10.61 -10.37
C PRO A 286 -4.71 -9.43 -11.12
N ARG A 287 -5.30 -8.24 -10.98
CA ARG A 287 -4.87 -7.05 -11.73
C ARG A 287 -4.79 -5.79 -10.86
N THR A 288 -3.90 -4.88 -11.22
CA THR A 288 -3.80 -3.55 -10.59
C THR A 288 -4.97 -2.66 -11.01
N HIS A 289 -5.24 -1.63 -10.22
CA HIS A 289 -6.21 -0.59 -10.59
C HIS A 289 -5.70 0.14 -11.85
N PRO A 290 -6.52 0.29 -12.90
CA PRO A 290 -6.05 0.78 -14.21
C PRO A 290 -5.49 2.20 -14.18
N GLU A 291 -6.01 3.07 -13.34
CA GLU A 291 -5.56 4.46 -13.24
C GLU A 291 -4.41 4.64 -12.25
N SER A 292 -4.54 4.11 -11.03
CA SER A 292 -3.55 4.32 -9.96
C SER A 292 -2.38 3.36 -10.00
N GLY A 293 -2.48 2.26 -10.75
CA GLY A 293 -1.48 1.18 -10.78
C GLY A 293 -1.33 0.43 -9.45
N LYS A 294 -2.11 0.78 -8.41
CA LYS A 294 -2.07 0.11 -7.12
C LYS A 294 -2.70 -1.26 -7.19
N PHE A 295 -2.14 -2.21 -6.47
CA PHE A 295 -2.71 -3.53 -6.31
C PHE A 295 -3.45 -3.65 -4.98
N ARG A 296 -4.66 -4.21 -5.04
CA ARG A 296 -5.46 -4.54 -3.85
C ARG A 296 -5.81 -6.01 -3.88
N HIS A 297 -5.48 -6.73 -2.81
CA HIS A 297 -5.84 -8.15 -2.69
C HIS A 297 -7.32 -8.35 -2.38
N ILE A 298 -7.91 -7.41 -1.63
CA ILE A 298 -9.33 -7.41 -1.28
C ILE A 298 -9.93 -6.13 -1.86
N VAL A 299 -11.04 -6.26 -2.58
CA VAL A 299 -11.75 -5.14 -3.22
C VAL A 299 -13.21 -5.19 -2.79
N SER A 300 -13.65 -4.20 -2.03
CA SER A 300 -15.03 -4.08 -1.57
C SER A 300 -15.98 -3.57 -2.67
N LEU A 301 -17.28 -3.75 -2.47
CA LEU A 301 -18.33 -3.45 -3.46
C LEU A 301 -18.32 -1.98 -3.95
N GLY A 302 -17.93 -1.03 -3.10
CA GLY A 302 -17.85 0.39 -3.44
C GLY A 302 -16.66 0.77 -4.32
N GLN A 303 -15.62 -0.06 -4.36
CA GLN A 303 -14.33 0.25 -4.99
C GLN A 303 -14.16 -0.35 -6.39
N GLY A 304 -15.04 -1.27 -6.77
CA GLY A 304 -15.05 -1.92 -8.10
C GLY A 304 -15.67 -1.07 -9.21
N ARG A 305 -16.30 0.04 -8.87
CA ARG A 305 -16.87 0.99 -9.82
C ARG A 305 -15.85 2.11 -10.02
N GLY A 306 -15.30 2.23 -11.24
CA GLY A 306 -14.50 3.37 -11.63
C GLY A 306 -15.27 4.69 -11.47
N PRO A 307 -14.65 5.88 -11.66
CA PRO A 307 -15.13 7.20 -11.23
C PRO A 307 -16.40 7.72 -11.89
N ALA A 308 -17.26 6.86 -12.47
CA ALA A 308 -18.53 7.25 -13.07
C ALA A 308 -19.69 7.49 -12.08
N ALA A 309 -19.47 7.39 -10.76
CA ALA A 309 -20.54 7.48 -9.75
C ALA A 309 -20.33 8.54 -8.65
N GLN A 310 -19.42 9.49 -8.83
CA GLN A 310 -19.36 10.70 -7.99
C GLN A 310 -19.59 11.94 -8.85
N LYS A 311 -20.78 12.05 -9.40
CA LYS A 311 -21.40 13.33 -9.77
C LYS A 311 -22.61 13.47 -8.84
N LEU A 312 -22.42 14.24 -7.80
CA LEU A 312 -23.34 15.26 -7.24
C LEU A 312 -22.74 15.73 -5.90
#